data_f274cfa99726950cf664a3658abe868c
#
_entry.id   f274cfa99726950cf664a3658abe868c
#
_cell.length_a   1.000
_cell.length_b   1.000
_cell.length_c   1.000
_cell.angle_alpha   90.00
_cell.angle_beta   90.00
_cell.angle_gamma   90.00
#
_symmetry.space_group_name_H-M   'P 1'
#
loop_
_entity.id
_entity.type
_entity.pdbx_description
1 polymer ?
#
loop_
_entity_poly.entity_id
_entity_poly.type
_entity_poly.pdbx_seq_one_letter_code
_entity_poly.pdbx_strand_id
1 'polypeptide(L)'
;MTEVGSIASPFETLADPMPEAVGGYRAIRSAIESDGALTVAEKALLVAAGDAVCGDGELAVREIARGRAAGLTDDQIVTAASALLLSRGQRACERLLAAAGDVSPRRPVAAPSEQDAVEYFLDYNVADTLPPRLAVLQERSASVFEGYFRMHHAVLRARPQSSKLAELVLCSLNAADLRGDFVAVHAGGARRAGATDDELLEAFVCAMAVGGVGAWAVAAGALLPARPG
;
A
#
# COMPACT_ATOMS: atom_id res chain seq x y z
N MET A 1 0.67 -38.94 -10.89
CA MET A 1 0.97 -37.73 -10.11
C MET A 1 2.43 -37.40 -10.40
N THR A 2 2.66 -36.48 -11.30
CA THR A 2 4.01 -35.97 -11.62
C THR A 2 4.38 -35.00 -10.52
N GLU A 3 5.43 -35.32 -9.76
CA GLU A 3 6.06 -34.37 -8.83
C GLU A 3 6.43 -33.12 -9.66
N VAL A 4 5.76 -32.02 -9.38
CA VAL A 4 6.22 -30.70 -9.83
C VAL A 4 7.49 -30.44 -9.03
N GLY A 5 8.63 -30.62 -9.67
CA GLY A 5 9.93 -30.37 -9.07
C GLY A 5 9.92 -28.96 -8.47
N SER A 6 10.33 -28.84 -7.21
CA SER A 6 10.53 -27.58 -6.53
C SER A 6 11.38 -26.68 -7.42
N ILE A 7 10.78 -25.64 -7.99
CA ILE A 7 11.53 -24.60 -8.70
C ILE A 7 12.44 -23.97 -7.64
N ALA A 8 13.75 -24.15 -7.80
CA ALA A 8 14.74 -23.56 -6.90
C ALA A 8 14.45 -22.04 -6.78
N SER A 9 14.47 -21.53 -5.55
CA SER A 9 14.29 -20.09 -5.32
C SER A 9 15.27 -19.32 -6.23
N PRO A 10 14.86 -18.23 -6.89
CA PRO A 10 15.78 -17.39 -7.66
C PRO A 10 17.06 -17.03 -6.89
N PHE A 11 16.96 -16.93 -5.57
CA PHE A 11 18.10 -16.66 -4.68
C PHE A 11 19.08 -17.82 -4.59
N GLU A 12 18.63 -19.07 -4.68
CA GLU A 12 19.51 -20.25 -4.72
C GLU A 12 20.29 -20.26 -6.03
N THR A 13 19.64 -19.94 -7.13
CA THR A 13 20.30 -19.86 -8.46
C THR A 13 21.36 -18.75 -8.50
N LEU A 14 21.14 -17.64 -7.82
CA LEU A 14 22.04 -16.48 -7.81
C LEU A 14 23.10 -16.54 -6.70
N ALA A 15 22.95 -17.41 -5.70
CA ALA A 15 23.79 -17.39 -4.50
C ALA A 15 25.28 -17.60 -4.83
N ASP A 16 25.60 -18.54 -5.72
CA ASP A 16 26.98 -18.84 -6.10
C ASP A 16 27.58 -17.83 -7.08
N PRO A 17 26.88 -17.44 -8.20
CA PRO A 17 27.46 -16.52 -9.17
C PRO A 17 27.43 -15.04 -8.69
N MET A 18 26.54 -14.66 -7.77
CA MET A 18 26.34 -13.27 -7.34
C MET A 18 26.12 -13.15 -5.82
N PRO A 19 27.03 -13.63 -4.97
CA PRO A 19 26.82 -13.72 -3.52
C PRO A 19 26.57 -12.36 -2.86
N GLU A 20 27.26 -11.31 -3.31
CA GLU A 20 27.07 -9.96 -2.75
C GLU A 20 25.69 -9.37 -3.08
N ALA A 21 25.17 -9.62 -4.28
CA ALA A 21 23.83 -9.19 -4.65
C ALA A 21 22.75 -9.88 -3.79
N VAL A 22 22.89 -11.19 -3.61
CA VAL A 22 22.00 -11.98 -2.76
C VAL A 22 22.13 -11.55 -1.30
N GLY A 23 23.38 -11.30 -0.83
CA GLY A 23 23.65 -10.79 0.52
C GLY A 23 22.98 -9.42 0.77
N GLY A 24 23.12 -8.50 -0.16
CA GLY A 24 22.47 -7.18 -0.11
C GLY A 24 20.95 -7.27 -0.07
N TYR A 25 20.33 -8.10 -0.91
CA TYR A 25 18.89 -8.31 -0.87
C TYR A 25 18.43 -8.96 0.45
N ARG A 26 19.18 -9.93 0.98
CA ARG A 26 18.88 -10.54 2.28
C ARG A 26 18.90 -9.51 3.43
N ALA A 27 19.79 -8.52 3.38
CA ALA A 27 19.80 -7.43 4.35
C ALA A 27 18.50 -6.59 4.28
N ILE A 28 18.03 -6.25 3.08
CA ILE A 28 16.73 -5.57 2.89
C ILE A 28 15.60 -6.44 3.43
N ARG A 29 15.56 -7.73 3.10
CA ARG A 29 14.53 -8.66 3.60
C ARG A 29 14.56 -8.77 5.13
N SER A 30 15.72 -8.81 5.75
CA SER A 30 15.87 -8.84 7.21
C SER A 30 15.22 -7.62 7.89
N ALA A 31 15.36 -6.43 7.31
CA ALA A 31 14.69 -5.23 7.80
C ALA A 31 13.15 -5.32 7.67
N ILE A 32 12.64 -5.93 6.61
CA ILE A 32 11.21 -6.15 6.39
C ILE A 32 10.66 -7.23 7.35
N GLU A 33 11.46 -8.21 7.69
CA GLU A 33 11.08 -9.38 8.51
C GLU A 33 11.31 -9.20 10.02
N SER A 34 11.74 -8.01 10.45
CA SER A 34 11.94 -7.63 11.85
C SER A 34 10.97 -6.55 12.27
N ASP A 35 10.56 -6.50 13.54
CA ASP A 35 9.79 -5.38 14.07
C ASP A 35 10.62 -4.09 14.09
N GLY A 36 9.96 -2.97 13.87
CA GLY A 36 10.53 -1.64 13.86
C GLY A 36 9.46 -0.60 14.18
N ALA A 37 9.40 0.48 13.41
CA ALA A 37 8.29 1.43 13.48
C ALA A 37 6.97 0.77 13.05
N LEU A 38 7.03 -0.12 12.06
CA LEU A 38 5.94 -1.02 11.66
C LEU A 38 6.21 -2.43 12.19
N THR A 39 5.15 -3.13 12.55
CA THR A 39 5.22 -4.54 12.94
C THR A 39 5.52 -5.43 11.72
N VAL A 40 6.07 -6.63 11.98
CA VAL A 40 6.24 -7.65 10.93
C VAL A 40 4.93 -7.94 10.18
N ALA A 41 3.79 -7.94 10.89
CA ALA A 41 2.48 -8.15 10.28
C ALA A 41 2.10 -7.05 9.27
N GLU A 42 2.32 -5.79 9.63
CA GLU A 42 2.06 -4.65 8.74
C GLU A 42 3.00 -4.66 7.53
N LYS A 43 4.30 -4.87 7.74
CA LYS A 43 5.28 -4.97 6.64
C LYS A 43 4.95 -6.10 5.66
N ALA A 44 4.55 -7.27 6.18
CA ALA A 44 4.09 -8.37 5.34
C ALA A 44 2.89 -7.98 4.48
N LEU A 45 1.91 -7.27 5.07
CA LEU A 45 0.75 -6.79 4.34
C LEU A 45 1.13 -5.78 3.25
N LEU A 46 2.07 -4.86 3.53
CA LEU A 46 2.54 -3.87 2.54
C LEU A 46 3.21 -4.57 1.34
N VAL A 47 4.06 -5.57 1.58
CA VAL A 47 4.68 -6.34 0.49
C VAL A 47 3.63 -7.13 -0.28
N ALA A 48 2.68 -7.79 0.41
CA ALA A 48 1.59 -8.52 -0.23
C ALA A 48 0.72 -7.61 -1.13
N ALA A 49 0.38 -6.41 -0.64
CA ALA A 49 -0.37 -5.43 -1.41
C ALA A 49 0.41 -4.95 -2.65
N GLY A 50 1.72 -4.72 -2.53
CA GLY A 50 2.59 -4.38 -3.65
C GLY A 50 2.61 -5.48 -4.71
N ASP A 51 2.78 -6.75 -4.31
CA ASP A 51 2.79 -7.88 -5.24
C ASP A 51 1.42 -8.11 -5.91
N ALA A 52 0.33 -7.91 -5.20
CA ALA A 52 -1.02 -7.97 -5.79
C ALA A 52 -1.23 -6.94 -6.92
N VAL A 53 -0.46 -5.84 -6.92
CA VAL A 53 -0.48 -4.80 -7.96
C VAL A 53 0.53 -5.09 -9.06
N CYS A 54 1.80 -5.27 -8.72
CA CYS A 54 2.93 -5.30 -9.66
C CYS A 54 3.33 -6.72 -10.08
N GLY A 55 2.96 -7.74 -9.29
CA GLY A 55 3.31 -9.14 -9.49
C GLY A 55 2.15 -10.02 -9.95
N ASP A 56 2.33 -11.31 -9.78
CA ASP A 56 1.35 -12.35 -10.08
C ASP A 56 0.53 -12.80 -8.86
N GLY A 57 0.92 -12.38 -7.65
CA GLY A 57 0.28 -12.71 -6.38
C GLY A 57 0.92 -13.89 -5.62
N GLU A 58 1.93 -14.55 -6.16
CA GLU A 58 2.61 -15.66 -5.47
C GLU A 58 3.37 -15.19 -4.22
N LEU A 59 4.04 -14.03 -4.31
CA LEU A 59 4.68 -13.42 -3.16
C LEU A 59 3.64 -12.99 -2.13
N ALA A 60 2.49 -12.46 -2.57
CA ALA A 60 1.40 -12.05 -1.68
C ALA A 60 0.92 -13.22 -0.81
N VAL A 61 0.79 -14.44 -1.37
CA VAL A 61 0.39 -15.63 -0.59
C VAL A 61 1.37 -15.90 0.55
N ARG A 62 2.68 -15.86 0.25
CA ARG A 62 3.73 -16.11 1.27
C ARG A 62 3.75 -15.01 2.34
N GLU A 63 3.62 -13.76 1.93
CA GLU A 63 3.64 -12.62 2.83
C GLU A 63 2.39 -12.57 3.73
N ILE A 64 1.21 -12.89 3.21
CA ILE A 64 0.01 -13.02 4.03
C ILE A 64 0.16 -14.14 5.07
N ALA A 65 0.70 -15.29 4.67
CA ALA A 65 0.95 -16.39 5.62
C ALA A 65 1.93 -15.96 6.73
N ARG A 66 3.03 -15.27 6.37
CA ARG A 66 3.99 -14.70 7.32
C ARG A 66 3.34 -13.65 8.24
N GLY A 67 2.56 -12.74 7.65
CA GLY A 67 1.83 -11.72 8.40
C GLY A 67 0.85 -12.32 9.40
N ARG A 68 0.08 -13.34 9.00
CA ARG A 68 -0.86 -14.03 9.91
C ARG A 68 -0.13 -14.71 11.07
N ALA A 69 1.02 -15.32 10.82
CA ALA A 69 1.87 -15.88 11.88
C ALA A 69 2.39 -14.79 12.86
N ALA A 70 2.52 -13.54 12.39
CA ALA A 70 2.91 -12.37 13.18
C ALA A 70 1.72 -11.55 13.73
N GLY A 71 0.47 -12.04 13.59
CA GLY A 71 -0.71 -11.39 14.15
C GLY A 71 -1.50 -10.49 13.19
N LEU A 72 -1.27 -10.58 11.88
CA LEU A 72 -2.07 -9.86 10.87
C LEU A 72 -3.54 -10.24 10.98
N THR A 73 -4.40 -9.25 11.12
CA THR A 73 -5.84 -9.41 11.30
C THR A 73 -6.61 -9.30 9.99
N ASP A 74 -7.82 -9.88 9.96
CA ASP A 74 -8.73 -9.74 8.82
C ASP A 74 -9.15 -8.28 8.58
N ASP A 75 -9.29 -7.47 9.64
CA ASP A 75 -9.59 -6.04 9.52
C ASP A 75 -8.48 -5.26 8.80
N GLN A 76 -7.20 -5.63 9.04
CA GLN A 76 -6.06 -5.03 8.34
C GLN A 76 -6.03 -5.46 6.86
N ILE A 77 -6.30 -6.74 6.58
CA ILE A 77 -6.39 -7.25 5.20
C ILE A 77 -7.49 -6.54 4.42
N VAL A 78 -8.69 -6.38 5.02
CA VAL A 78 -9.81 -5.66 4.40
C VAL A 78 -9.46 -4.19 4.17
N THR A 79 -8.73 -3.56 5.09
CA THR A 79 -8.24 -2.18 4.92
C THR A 79 -7.32 -2.07 3.70
N ALA A 80 -6.34 -2.97 3.56
CA ALA A 80 -5.44 -2.99 2.40
C ALA A 80 -6.19 -3.31 1.10
N ALA A 81 -7.08 -4.31 1.10
CA ALA A 81 -7.90 -4.66 -0.07
C ALA A 81 -8.78 -3.47 -0.53
N SER A 82 -9.34 -2.72 0.42
CA SER A 82 -10.11 -1.50 0.11
C SER A 82 -9.25 -0.39 -0.48
N ALA A 83 -8.01 -0.22 0.01
CA ALA A 83 -7.05 0.73 -0.57
C ALA A 83 -6.63 0.31 -2.00
N LEU A 84 -6.46 -1.00 -2.26
CA LEU A 84 -6.22 -1.51 -3.60
C LEU A 84 -7.43 -1.28 -4.52
N LEU A 85 -8.65 -1.53 -4.05
CA LEU A 85 -9.87 -1.26 -4.81
C LEU A 85 -9.95 0.21 -5.22
N LEU A 86 -9.69 1.12 -4.28
CA LEU A 86 -9.67 2.56 -4.51
C LEU A 86 -8.63 2.98 -5.56
N SER A 87 -7.42 2.46 -5.45
CA SER A 87 -6.26 2.96 -6.20
C SER A 87 -5.96 2.19 -7.49
N ARG A 88 -6.29 0.90 -7.54
CA ARG A 88 -5.92 -0.03 -8.63
C ARG A 88 -7.09 -0.82 -9.20
N GLY A 89 -8.29 -0.62 -8.62
CA GLY A 89 -9.51 -1.27 -9.08
C GLY A 89 -9.63 -2.73 -8.63
N GLN A 90 -10.64 -3.38 -9.18
CA GLN A 90 -11.14 -4.68 -8.73
C GLN A 90 -10.07 -5.77 -8.78
N ARG A 91 -9.29 -5.85 -9.86
CA ARG A 91 -8.33 -6.96 -10.06
C ARG A 91 -7.26 -7.05 -8.98
N ALA A 92 -6.70 -5.91 -8.55
CA ALA A 92 -5.70 -5.88 -7.49
C ALA A 92 -6.31 -6.28 -6.13
N CYS A 93 -7.51 -5.78 -5.84
CA CYS A 93 -8.28 -6.15 -4.66
C CYS A 93 -8.54 -7.66 -4.61
N GLU A 94 -9.03 -8.25 -5.70
CA GLU A 94 -9.33 -9.69 -5.81
C GLU A 94 -8.07 -10.55 -5.62
N ARG A 95 -6.92 -10.14 -6.16
CA ARG A 95 -5.64 -10.84 -5.98
C ARG A 95 -5.21 -10.88 -4.51
N LEU A 96 -5.28 -9.74 -3.82
CA LEU A 96 -4.94 -9.70 -2.39
C LEU A 96 -5.89 -10.56 -1.57
N LEU A 97 -7.20 -10.50 -1.82
CA LEU A 97 -8.19 -11.31 -1.13
C LEU A 97 -8.02 -12.80 -1.43
N ALA A 98 -7.71 -13.17 -2.68
CA ALA A 98 -7.41 -14.55 -3.05
C ALA A 98 -6.16 -15.08 -2.32
N ALA A 99 -5.11 -14.26 -2.20
CA ALA A 99 -3.90 -14.60 -1.42
C ALA A 99 -4.21 -14.75 0.08
N ALA A 100 -5.17 -14.00 0.59
CA ALA A 100 -5.57 -14.04 2.00
C ALA A 100 -6.46 -15.22 2.37
N GLY A 101 -7.16 -15.82 1.40
CA GLY A 101 -8.15 -16.87 1.62
C GLY A 101 -9.40 -16.32 2.31
N ASP A 102 -9.96 -17.11 3.23
CA ASP A 102 -11.15 -16.71 3.99
C ASP A 102 -10.84 -15.52 4.90
N VAL A 103 -11.56 -14.42 4.67
CA VAL A 103 -11.45 -13.17 5.42
C VAL A 103 -12.81 -12.85 6.04
N SER A 104 -12.85 -12.73 7.35
CA SER A 104 -14.06 -12.44 8.13
C SER A 104 -13.88 -11.20 8.99
N PRO A 105 -14.06 -9.99 8.43
CA PRO A 105 -13.88 -8.76 9.18
C PRO A 105 -14.91 -8.64 10.31
N ARG A 106 -14.46 -8.16 11.46
CA ARG A 106 -15.28 -8.12 12.68
C ARG A 106 -16.10 -6.85 12.85
N ARG A 107 -15.90 -5.85 12.00
CA ARG A 107 -16.49 -4.52 12.23
C ARG A 107 -17.38 -4.05 11.10
N PRO A 108 -18.58 -3.52 11.42
CA PRO A 108 -19.44 -2.89 10.42
C PRO A 108 -18.76 -1.67 9.81
N VAL A 109 -19.14 -1.37 8.58
CA VAL A 109 -18.70 -0.20 7.82
C VAL A 109 -19.09 1.09 8.56
N ALA A 110 -18.23 2.11 8.50
CA ALA A 110 -18.59 3.45 8.98
C ALA A 110 -19.82 3.99 8.25
N ALA A 111 -20.60 4.82 8.95
CA ALA A 111 -21.71 5.52 8.32
C ALA A 111 -21.23 6.36 7.12
N PRO A 112 -22.08 6.54 6.10
CA PRO A 112 -21.77 7.48 5.02
C PRO A 112 -21.44 8.86 5.56
N SER A 113 -20.51 9.56 4.91
CA SER A 113 -20.22 10.95 5.24
C SER A 113 -21.37 11.85 4.79
N GLU A 114 -21.72 12.83 5.62
CA GLU A 114 -22.62 13.92 5.25
C GLU A 114 -21.86 15.12 4.65
N GLN A 115 -20.52 15.04 4.58
CA GLN A 115 -19.66 16.08 4.04
C GLN A 115 -19.87 16.24 2.53
N ASP A 116 -19.81 17.49 2.03
CA ASP A 116 -19.80 17.78 0.60
C ASP A 116 -18.53 17.21 -0.07
N ALA A 117 -18.72 16.60 -1.23
CA ALA A 117 -17.63 15.91 -1.93
C ALA A 117 -16.53 16.87 -2.42
N VAL A 118 -16.89 18.09 -2.82
CA VAL A 118 -15.91 19.11 -3.26
C VAL A 118 -15.11 19.59 -2.06
N GLU A 119 -15.78 19.97 -0.97
CA GLU A 119 -15.15 20.40 0.25
C GLU A 119 -14.20 19.32 0.80
N TYR A 120 -14.62 18.06 0.80
CA TYR A 120 -13.78 16.93 1.17
C TYR A 120 -12.48 16.85 0.36
N PHE A 121 -12.58 16.95 -0.96
CA PHE A 121 -11.38 16.83 -1.80
C PHE A 121 -10.48 18.07 -1.74
N LEU A 122 -11.02 19.24 -1.48
CA LEU A 122 -10.22 20.45 -1.22
C LEU A 122 -9.41 20.26 0.07
N ASP A 123 -10.04 19.83 1.15
CA ASP A 123 -9.37 19.53 2.43
C ASP A 123 -8.32 18.42 2.28
N TYR A 124 -8.69 17.31 1.63
CA TYR A 124 -7.77 16.18 1.45
C TYR A 124 -6.51 16.55 0.67
N ASN A 125 -6.64 17.34 -0.39
CA ASN A 125 -5.50 17.78 -1.22
C ASN A 125 -4.81 19.04 -0.69
N VAL A 126 -5.31 19.64 0.39
CA VAL A 126 -4.81 20.93 0.93
C VAL A 126 -4.75 21.98 -0.18
N ALA A 127 -5.89 22.22 -0.84
CA ALA A 127 -5.96 23.06 -2.06
C ALA A 127 -7.21 23.94 -2.05
N ASP A 128 -7.11 25.14 -2.65
CA ASP A 128 -8.21 26.07 -2.80
C ASP A 128 -9.13 25.74 -4.00
N THR A 129 -8.64 24.89 -4.93
CA THR A 129 -9.37 24.44 -6.10
C THR A 129 -9.21 22.94 -6.30
N LEU A 130 -10.26 22.30 -6.85
CA LEU A 130 -10.15 20.88 -7.19
C LEU A 130 -9.00 20.60 -8.14
N PRO A 131 -8.18 19.56 -7.90
CA PRO A 131 -7.24 19.07 -8.88
C PRO A 131 -7.92 18.86 -10.24
N PRO A 132 -7.28 19.19 -11.36
CA PRO A 132 -7.91 19.17 -12.71
C PRO A 132 -8.63 17.84 -13.01
N ARG A 133 -8.06 16.71 -12.61
CA ARG A 133 -8.66 15.38 -12.80
C ARG A 133 -10.01 15.22 -12.08
N LEU A 134 -10.15 15.84 -10.90
CA LEU A 134 -11.39 15.80 -10.12
C LEU A 134 -12.42 16.79 -10.64
N ALA A 135 -11.99 17.99 -11.04
CA ALA A 135 -12.84 19.00 -11.63
C ALA A 135 -13.51 18.47 -12.93
N VAL A 136 -12.73 17.83 -13.81
CA VAL A 136 -13.27 17.20 -15.03
C VAL A 136 -14.27 16.09 -14.68
N LEU A 137 -13.98 15.26 -13.66
CA LEU A 137 -14.88 14.19 -13.26
C LEU A 137 -16.19 14.76 -12.70
N GLN A 138 -16.12 15.80 -11.86
CA GLN A 138 -17.27 16.49 -11.31
C GLN A 138 -18.16 17.08 -12.43
N GLU A 139 -17.54 17.79 -13.39
CA GLU A 139 -18.24 18.43 -14.50
C GLU A 139 -18.91 17.43 -15.44
N ARG A 140 -18.20 16.33 -15.77
CA ARG A 140 -18.63 15.39 -16.82
C ARG A 140 -19.44 14.21 -16.30
N SER A 141 -19.32 13.84 -15.03
CA SER A 141 -20.01 12.70 -14.44
C SER A 141 -20.15 12.84 -12.93
N ALA A 142 -21.10 13.64 -12.49
CA ALA A 142 -21.35 13.91 -11.07
C ALA A 142 -21.60 12.63 -10.26
N SER A 143 -22.30 11.63 -10.82
CA SER A 143 -22.55 10.37 -10.13
C SER A 143 -21.28 9.54 -9.87
N VAL A 144 -20.33 9.56 -10.81
CA VAL A 144 -19.03 8.89 -10.66
C VAL A 144 -18.14 9.67 -9.67
N PHE A 145 -18.17 11.00 -9.71
CA PHE A 145 -17.48 11.86 -8.76
C PHE A 145 -17.96 11.59 -7.32
N GLU A 146 -19.28 11.51 -7.12
CA GLU A 146 -19.88 11.15 -5.84
C GLU A 146 -19.50 9.72 -5.39
N GLY A 147 -19.51 8.76 -6.29
CA GLY A 147 -19.08 7.39 -6.03
C GLY A 147 -17.60 7.34 -5.62
N TYR A 148 -16.75 8.12 -6.28
CA TYR A 148 -15.34 8.23 -5.92
C TYR A 148 -15.15 8.86 -4.53
N PHE A 149 -15.87 9.95 -4.24
CA PHE A 149 -15.86 10.56 -2.91
C PHE A 149 -16.20 9.54 -1.82
N ARG A 150 -17.32 8.84 -1.94
CA ARG A 150 -17.75 7.85 -0.93
C ARG A 150 -16.71 6.78 -0.69
N MET A 151 -16.15 6.22 -1.75
CA MET A 151 -15.11 5.19 -1.67
C MET A 151 -13.84 5.76 -1.02
N HIS A 152 -13.40 6.94 -1.43
CA HIS A 152 -12.20 7.60 -0.92
C HIS A 152 -12.33 7.95 0.56
N HIS A 153 -13.46 8.54 0.96
CA HIS A 153 -13.77 8.87 2.34
C HIS A 153 -13.81 7.61 3.23
N ALA A 154 -14.52 6.56 2.77
CA ALA A 154 -14.66 5.32 3.53
C ALA A 154 -13.31 4.65 3.81
N VAL A 155 -12.38 4.68 2.84
CA VAL A 155 -11.05 4.06 2.96
C VAL A 155 -10.10 4.92 3.78
N LEU A 156 -10.08 6.25 3.55
CA LEU A 156 -9.02 7.11 4.06
C LEU A 156 -9.39 8.02 5.22
N ARG A 157 -10.69 8.17 5.56
CA ARG A 157 -11.12 9.09 6.61
C ARG A 157 -12.09 8.50 7.63
N ALA A 158 -12.80 7.45 7.28
CA ALA A 158 -13.87 6.94 8.12
C ALA A 158 -13.41 6.38 9.48
N ARG A 159 -12.15 5.97 9.60
CA ARG A 159 -11.56 5.38 10.83
C ARG A 159 -10.09 5.75 10.96
N PRO A 160 -9.66 6.44 12.05
CA PRO A 160 -8.26 6.91 12.17
C PRO A 160 -7.20 5.81 12.03
N GLN A 161 -7.36 4.68 12.72
CA GLN A 161 -6.36 3.59 12.68
C GLN A 161 -6.30 2.89 11.32
N SER A 162 -7.45 2.64 10.69
CA SER A 162 -7.48 2.07 9.33
C SER A 162 -7.05 3.09 8.28
N SER A 163 -7.30 4.39 8.50
CA SER A 163 -6.84 5.46 7.61
C SER A 163 -5.32 5.52 7.55
N LYS A 164 -4.61 5.45 8.68
CA LYS A 164 -3.14 5.40 8.70
C LYS A 164 -2.61 4.21 7.90
N LEU A 165 -3.12 3.01 8.17
CA LEU A 165 -2.71 1.80 7.45
C LEU A 165 -3.03 1.89 5.95
N ALA A 166 -4.22 2.38 5.57
CA ALA A 166 -4.60 2.54 4.17
C ALA A 166 -3.65 3.49 3.43
N GLU A 167 -3.30 4.63 4.05
CA GLU A 167 -2.34 5.58 3.47
C GLU A 167 -0.93 4.97 3.34
N LEU A 168 -0.45 4.21 4.34
CA LEU A 168 0.83 3.50 4.26
C LEU A 168 0.83 2.44 3.15
N VAL A 169 -0.27 1.69 2.98
CA VAL A 169 -0.47 0.77 1.84
C VAL A 169 -0.37 1.54 0.53
N LEU A 170 -1.07 2.68 0.40
CA LEU A 170 -1.03 3.50 -0.81
C LEU A 170 0.36 4.10 -1.07
N CYS A 171 1.10 4.50 -0.04
CA CYS A 171 2.50 4.91 -0.16
C CYS A 171 3.37 3.79 -0.73
N SER A 172 3.35 2.62 -0.10
CA SER A 172 4.17 1.47 -0.50
C SER A 172 3.85 1.00 -1.93
N LEU A 173 2.56 0.82 -2.25
CA LEU A 173 2.17 0.35 -3.59
C LEU A 173 2.47 1.37 -4.70
N ASN A 174 2.33 2.68 -4.44
CA ASN A 174 2.67 3.70 -5.43
C ASN A 174 4.19 3.80 -5.63
N ALA A 175 4.99 3.58 -4.58
CA ALA A 175 6.43 3.46 -4.70
C ALA A 175 6.82 2.23 -5.53
N ALA A 176 6.25 1.05 -5.23
CA ALA A 176 6.51 -0.19 -5.97
C ALA A 176 6.15 -0.07 -7.47
N ASP A 177 5.07 0.67 -7.79
CA ASP A 177 4.59 0.96 -9.16
C ASP A 177 5.24 2.21 -9.77
N LEU A 178 6.28 2.76 -9.13
CA LEU A 178 7.09 3.90 -9.58
C LEU A 178 6.28 5.20 -9.85
N ARG A 179 5.24 5.46 -9.06
CA ARG A 179 4.33 6.60 -9.20
C ARG A 179 4.59 7.69 -8.15
N GLY A 180 5.73 8.37 -8.28
CA GLY A 180 6.23 9.35 -7.30
C GLY A 180 5.24 10.45 -6.92
N ASP A 181 4.46 10.99 -7.87
CA ASP A 181 3.45 12.02 -7.60
C ASP A 181 2.41 11.55 -6.57
N PHE A 182 1.96 10.30 -6.68
CA PHE A 182 1.01 9.73 -5.74
C PHE A 182 1.65 9.34 -4.40
N VAL A 183 2.94 8.98 -4.41
CA VAL A 183 3.69 8.77 -3.16
C VAL A 183 3.65 10.02 -2.29
N ALA A 184 3.93 11.21 -2.86
CA ALA A 184 3.93 12.47 -2.12
C ALA A 184 2.54 12.79 -1.53
N VAL A 185 1.47 12.59 -2.29
CA VAL A 185 0.07 12.80 -1.83
C VAL A 185 -0.25 11.91 -0.65
N HIS A 186 0.02 10.61 -0.75
CA HIS A 186 -0.31 9.64 0.29
C HIS A 186 0.62 9.73 1.50
N ALA A 187 1.89 10.12 1.33
CA ALA A 187 2.77 10.41 2.47
C ALA A 187 2.25 11.60 3.30
N GLY A 188 1.73 12.64 2.64
CA GLY A 188 1.01 13.72 3.32
C GLY A 188 -0.24 13.23 4.04
N GLY A 189 -1.04 12.36 3.41
CA GLY A 189 -2.20 11.71 4.00
C GLY A 189 -1.85 10.86 5.21
N ALA A 190 -0.80 10.03 5.11
CA ALA A 190 -0.32 9.18 6.18
C ALA A 190 0.11 9.99 7.42
N ARG A 191 0.86 11.08 7.23
CA ARG A 191 1.26 11.99 8.33
C ARG A 191 0.03 12.62 9.00
N ARG A 192 -0.96 13.09 8.23
CA ARG A 192 -2.23 13.60 8.81
C ARG A 192 -3.00 12.53 9.56
N ALA A 193 -2.88 11.27 9.17
CA ALA A 193 -3.46 10.12 9.87
C ALA A 193 -2.59 9.61 11.04
N GLY A 194 -1.48 10.31 11.37
CA GLY A 194 -0.62 10.02 12.51
C GLY A 194 0.53 9.06 12.22
N ALA A 195 0.90 8.86 10.95
CA ALA A 195 2.12 8.12 10.62
C ALA A 195 3.37 8.95 10.92
N THR A 196 4.40 8.28 11.42
CA THR A 196 5.74 8.85 11.59
C THR A 196 6.57 8.74 10.31
N ASP A 197 7.67 9.49 10.23
CA ASP A 197 8.61 9.36 9.10
C ASP A 197 9.33 8.01 9.11
N ASP A 198 9.52 7.40 10.28
CA ASP A 198 10.09 6.04 10.38
C ASP A 198 9.11 4.98 9.84
N GLU A 199 7.80 5.11 10.10
CA GLU A 199 6.78 4.24 9.51
C GLU A 199 6.72 4.40 7.99
N LEU A 200 6.84 5.62 7.46
CA LEU A 200 6.93 5.89 6.03
C LEU A 200 8.21 5.30 5.42
N LEU A 201 9.36 5.47 6.08
CA LEU A 201 10.63 4.88 5.66
C LEU A 201 10.48 3.35 5.51
N GLU A 202 9.93 2.69 6.52
CA GLU A 202 9.76 1.24 6.50
C GLU A 202 8.75 0.78 5.44
N ALA A 203 7.68 1.57 5.21
CA ALA A 203 6.74 1.30 4.12
C ALA A 203 7.43 1.38 2.73
N PHE A 204 8.35 2.32 2.53
CA PHE A 204 9.12 2.42 1.29
C PHE A 204 10.18 1.32 1.15
N VAL A 205 10.76 0.87 2.27
CA VAL A 205 11.63 -0.33 2.27
C VAL A 205 10.84 -1.57 1.87
N CYS A 206 9.59 -1.73 2.33
CA CYS A 206 8.70 -2.80 1.89
C CYS A 206 8.45 -2.75 0.37
N ALA A 207 8.28 -1.55 -0.20
CA ALA A 207 8.11 -1.39 -1.64
C ALA A 207 9.31 -1.89 -2.46
N MET A 208 10.53 -1.83 -1.90
CA MET A 208 11.74 -2.34 -2.56
C MET A 208 11.72 -3.86 -2.77
N ALA A 209 11.00 -4.61 -1.94
CA ALA A 209 10.86 -6.05 -2.12
C ALA A 209 10.11 -6.44 -3.41
N VAL A 210 9.32 -5.51 -3.95
CA VAL A 210 8.50 -5.69 -5.16
C VAL A 210 9.04 -4.87 -6.34
N GLY A 211 9.26 -3.57 -6.14
CA GLY A 211 9.68 -2.63 -7.18
C GLY A 211 11.20 -2.39 -7.26
N GLY A 212 11.99 -3.09 -6.44
CA GLY A 212 13.45 -2.94 -6.41
C GLY A 212 13.90 -1.54 -5.96
N VAL A 213 15.14 -1.18 -6.28
CA VAL A 213 15.74 0.13 -5.93
C VAL A 213 14.99 1.30 -6.56
N GLY A 214 14.31 1.07 -7.70
CA GLY A 214 13.46 2.09 -8.34
C GLY A 214 12.35 2.59 -7.43
N ALA A 215 11.74 1.71 -6.62
CA ALA A 215 10.72 2.08 -5.63
C ALA A 215 11.27 3.09 -4.60
N TRP A 216 12.48 2.86 -4.10
CA TRP A 216 13.16 3.79 -3.20
C TRP A 216 13.44 5.14 -3.89
N ALA A 217 13.92 5.11 -5.13
CA ALA A 217 14.28 6.33 -5.86
C ALA A 217 13.10 7.31 -6.01
N VAL A 218 11.87 6.80 -6.23
CA VAL A 218 10.69 7.67 -6.33
C VAL A 218 10.09 8.02 -4.98
N ALA A 219 10.34 7.23 -3.93
CA ALA A 219 9.75 7.42 -2.61
C ALA A 219 10.58 8.31 -1.69
N ALA A 220 11.92 8.26 -1.81
CA ALA A 220 12.84 8.97 -0.91
C ALA A 220 12.56 10.49 -0.82
N GLY A 221 12.09 11.11 -1.91
CA GLY A 221 11.72 12.53 -1.94
C GLY A 221 10.63 12.89 -0.91
N ALA A 222 9.75 11.97 -0.57
CA ALA A 222 8.70 12.20 0.41
C ALA A 222 9.21 12.26 1.87
N LEU A 223 10.43 11.80 2.13
CA LEU A 223 11.09 11.86 3.44
C LEU A 223 12.04 13.04 3.56
N LEU A 224 12.35 13.72 2.47
CA LEU A 224 13.21 14.90 2.50
C LEU A 224 12.43 16.11 3.01
N PRO A 225 13.08 17.03 3.77
CA PRO A 225 12.44 18.28 4.13
C PRO A 225 12.06 19.04 2.86
N ALA A 226 10.90 19.73 2.90
CA ALA A 226 10.48 20.59 1.81
C ALA A 226 11.62 21.57 1.46
N ARG A 227 12.05 21.61 0.18
CA ARG A 227 13.05 22.57 -0.24
C ARG A 227 12.47 23.98 -0.02
N PRO A 228 13.19 24.88 0.67
CA PRO A 228 12.76 26.26 0.69
C PRO A 228 12.71 26.78 -0.76
N GLY A 229 11.51 27.28 -1.14
CA GLY A 229 11.29 27.88 -2.45
C GLY A 229 12.05 29.20 -2.61
#